data_b3e73eedde32a6cef55e080c221535ab
#
_entry.id   b3e73eedde32a6cef55e080c221535ab
#
_cell.length_a   1.000
_cell.length_b   1.000
_cell.length_c   1.000
_cell.angle_alpha   90.00
_cell.angle_beta   90.00
_cell.angle_gamma   90.00
#
_symmetry.space_group_name_H-M   'P 1'
#
loop_
_entity.id
_entity.type
_entity.pdbx_description
1 polymer ?
#
loop_
_entity_poly.entity_id
_entity_poly.type
_entity_poly.pdbx_seq_one_letter_code
_entity_poly.pdbx_strand_id
1 'polypeptide(L)'
;MKPPPVITHGINTASTNGSSSGIQLPVWNYRVMSSRDGNKYSGLIVGAPPSTMGSAASVSVPTQVIPIKFEFQSVATAVDLTTGIITTTKGRAESNPTMPDPACFAGTNNDVPIRLLAQSPMFKNADFNFGGTDVGTTQYVDAFQRANFWSQIDKDNYHVLLSPMQILPTLVIKVPPTQGLSLPADIFEPTFSMCGPEGLVNIYFVDAMVVNAISQMPGVTPGTFPMLMMYNTAMPIGDPTNLANCCAGGYHSAAVEATGLQTYSPFDFDVSGFFVSSANDTAIISHEAAEWMNDPYINNATPAWGNTGQVVGCQANLEVGDPLTGSLAPKIAMPNGYTYSLQELAFFNWFFGAPSEAVNGWFSNNGTFLSDAGPVCQ
;
A
#
# COMPACT_ATOMS: atom_id res chain seq x y z
N MET A 1 7.99 -15.10 4.15
CA MET A 1 6.85 -15.17 3.19
C MET A 1 7.42 -14.98 1.81
N LYS A 2 6.93 -15.66 0.76
CA LYS A 2 7.30 -15.29 -0.60
C LYS A 2 6.66 -13.94 -0.90
N PRO A 3 7.34 -12.98 -1.55
CA PRO A 3 6.70 -11.78 -2.04
C PRO A 3 5.53 -12.20 -2.93
N PRO A 4 4.41 -11.44 -2.94
CA PRO A 4 3.38 -11.68 -3.91
C PRO A 4 4.03 -11.67 -5.29
N PRO A 5 3.69 -12.62 -6.19
CA PRO A 5 4.14 -12.49 -7.55
C PRO A 5 3.65 -11.12 -8.03
N VAL A 6 4.56 -10.31 -8.54
CA VAL A 6 4.18 -9.11 -9.28
C VAL A 6 3.20 -9.61 -10.33
N ILE A 7 1.91 -9.27 -10.19
CA ILE A 7 0.89 -9.67 -11.15
C ILE A 7 1.11 -8.77 -12.36
N THR A 8 2.14 -9.10 -13.13
CA THR A 8 2.36 -8.52 -14.45
C THR A 8 1.32 -9.14 -15.39
N HIS A 9 0.15 -8.57 -15.45
CA HIS A 9 -0.61 -8.67 -16.67
C HIS A 9 0.25 -8.02 -17.74
N GLY A 10 0.86 -8.82 -18.63
CA GLY A 10 1.90 -8.48 -19.56
C GLY A 10 1.82 -7.06 -20.11
N ILE A 11 2.53 -6.14 -19.47
CA ILE A 11 2.71 -4.79 -19.94
C ILE A 11 3.72 -4.93 -21.09
N ASN A 12 3.21 -5.09 -22.31
CA ASN A 12 3.98 -4.70 -23.46
C ASN A 12 4.28 -3.21 -23.25
N THR A 13 5.55 -2.88 -23.11
CA THR A 13 6.06 -1.51 -23.10
C THR A 13 5.73 -0.84 -24.44
N ALA A 14 4.45 -0.55 -24.65
CA ALA A 14 3.99 0.27 -25.73
C ALA A 14 4.44 1.70 -25.39
N SER A 15 5.34 2.22 -26.20
CA SER A 15 5.79 3.60 -26.13
C SER A 15 4.59 4.54 -25.96
N THR A 16 4.71 5.48 -25.03
CA THR A 16 3.72 6.50 -24.66
C THR A 16 3.42 7.52 -25.78
N ASN A 17 3.37 7.11 -27.03
CA ASN A 17 3.05 7.95 -28.20
C ASN A 17 1.58 7.84 -28.62
N GLY A 18 0.68 7.49 -27.73
CA GLY A 18 -0.75 7.61 -27.94
C GLY A 18 -1.24 8.96 -27.41
N SER A 19 -1.70 9.84 -28.28
CA SER A 19 -2.42 11.07 -27.93
C SER A 19 -3.73 10.72 -27.19
N SER A 20 -3.65 10.47 -25.88
CA SER A 20 -4.84 10.36 -25.05
C SER A 20 -5.31 11.76 -24.67
N SER A 21 -6.52 12.11 -25.06
CA SER A 21 -7.17 13.40 -24.77
C SER A 21 -7.67 13.52 -23.31
N GLY A 22 -7.24 12.63 -22.39
CA GLY A 22 -7.65 12.58 -21.00
C GLY A 22 -6.58 13.10 -20.04
N ILE A 23 -7.01 13.43 -18.81
CA ILE A 23 -6.10 13.77 -17.71
C ILE A 23 -5.28 12.52 -17.38
N GLN A 24 -3.95 12.69 -17.37
CA GLN A 24 -3.00 11.62 -17.02
C GLN A 24 -2.45 11.85 -15.61
N LEU A 25 -1.96 10.78 -14.99
CA LEU A 25 -1.24 10.87 -13.73
C LEU A 25 -0.04 11.84 -13.88
N PRO A 26 0.12 12.82 -12.99
CA PRO A 26 1.29 13.69 -13.01
C PRO A 26 2.51 12.88 -12.59
N VAL A 27 3.44 12.66 -13.50
CA VAL A 27 4.68 11.93 -13.24
C VAL A 27 5.87 12.68 -13.79
N TRP A 28 7.03 12.49 -13.17
CA TRP A 28 8.31 12.99 -13.66
C TRP A 28 9.31 11.85 -13.84
N ASN A 29 10.22 12.01 -14.77
CA ASN A 29 11.25 11.01 -15.06
C ASN A 29 12.51 11.30 -14.25
N TYR A 30 12.96 10.33 -13.44
CA TYR A 30 14.28 10.38 -12.83
C TYR A 30 15.34 9.67 -13.67
N ARG A 31 16.60 10.05 -13.46
CA ARG A 31 17.78 9.35 -13.96
C ARG A 31 18.83 9.31 -12.85
N VAL A 32 19.35 8.14 -12.55
CA VAL A 32 20.34 7.96 -11.51
C VAL A 32 21.47 7.04 -11.99
N MET A 33 22.71 7.32 -11.57
CA MET A 33 23.83 6.42 -11.66
C MET A 33 23.95 5.74 -10.30
N SER A 34 23.66 4.45 -10.24
CA SER A 34 23.78 3.71 -8.98
C SER A 34 25.24 3.55 -8.57
N SER A 35 25.56 3.91 -7.32
CA SER A 35 26.87 3.63 -6.73
C SER A 35 27.01 2.19 -6.27
N ARG A 36 25.93 1.40 -6.28
CA ARG A 36 25.95 -0.01 -5.87
C ARG A 36 26.52 -0.94 -6.93
N ASP A 37 26.24 -0.65 -8.20
CA ASP A 37 26.62 -1.52 -9.33
C ASP A 37 27.19 -0.75 -10.53
N GLY A 38 27.23 0.58 -10.48
CA GLY A 38 27.74 1.44 -11.54
C GLY A 38 26.81 1.57 -12.77
N ASN A 39 25.60 1.03 -12.72
CA ASN A 39 24.66 1.10 -13.83
C ASN A 39 23.80 2.36 -13.78
N LYS A 40 23.23 2.71 -14.94
CA LYS A 40 22.27 3.82 -15.08
C LYS A 40 20.85 3.27 -15.01
N TYR A 41 20.05 3.91 -14.19
CA TYR A 41 18.64 3.62 -14.03
C TYR A 41 17.78 4.85 -14.36
N SER A 42 16.56 4.62 -14.77
CA SER A 42 15.56 5.68 -14.98
C SER A 42 14.18 5.10 -14.74
N GLY A 43 13.25 5.95 -14.33
CA GLY A 43 11.87 5.56 -14.10
C GLY A 43 10.97 6.77 -13.92
N LEU A 44 9.74 6.52 -13.50
CA LEU A 44 8.71 7.54 -13.31
C LEU A 44 8.28 7.59 -11.84
N ILE A 45 8.24 8.79 -11.28
CA ILE A 45 7.75 9.04 -9.92
C ILE A 45 6.56 9.99 -10.03
N VAL A 46 5.53 9.76 -9.19
CA VAL A 46 4.34 10.62 -9.12
C VAL A 46 4.70 11.99 -8.56
N GLY A 47 4.14 13.03 -9.14
CA GLY A 47 4.31 14.40 -8.68
C GLY A 47 5.12 15.26 -9.63
N ALA A 48 5.88 16.20 -9.08
CA ALA A 48 6.78 17.11 -9.78
C ALA A 48 8.24 16.82 -9.44
N PRO A 49 9.20 17.15 -10.36
CA PRO A 49 10.61 16.98 -10.05
C PRO A 49 11.03 17.83 -8.83
N PRO A 50 11.80 17.27 -7.88
CA PRO A 50 12.24 18.00 -6.67
C PRO A 50 13.08 19.24 -6.99
N SER A 51 13.82 19.22 -8.10
CA SER A 51 14.73 20.29 -8.53
C SER A 51 14.07 21.47 -9.26
N THR A 52 12.75 21.49 -9.40
CA THR A 52 12.02 22.63 -10.00
C THR A 52 11.98 23.82 -9.03
N MET A 53 13.07 24.57 -8.95
CA MET A 53 13.17 25.78 -8.16
C MET A 53 12.25 26.88 -8.69
N GLY A 54 11.36 27.42 -7.85
CA GLY A 54 10.68 28.70 -8.06
C GLY A 54 9.31 28.71 -8.74
N SER A 55 8.72 27.58 -9.08
CA SER A 55 7.30 27.50 -9.47
C SER A 55 6.65 26.38 -8.68
N ALA A 56 5.39 26.55 -8.29
CA ALA A 56 4.64 25.61 -7.49
C ALA A 56 4.94 24.13 -7.84
N ALA A 57 5.92 23.54 -7.18
CA ALA A 57 6.24 22.13 -7.27
C ALA A 57 5.22 21.30 -6.45
N SER A 58 4.06 21.88 -6.14
CA SER A 58 2.98 21.22 -5.43
C SER A 58 2.02 20.58 -6.44
N VAL A 59 1.85 19.28 -6.30
CA VAL A 59 0.93 18.47 -7.10
C VAL A 59 -0.08 17.80 -6.18
N SER A 60 -1.35 17.81 -6.57
CA SER A 60 -2.41 17.05 -5.89
C SER A 60 -3.00 16.04 -6.86
N VAL A 61 -2.93 14.76 -6.49
CA VAL A 61 -3.47 13.67 -7.31
C VAL A 61 -4.92 13.40 -6.89
N PRO A 62 -5.87 13.42 -7.83
CA PRO A 62 -7.25 13.03 -7.56
C PRO A 62 -7.32 11.60 -7.04
N THR A 63 -7.82 11.44 -5.81
CA THR A 63 -7.83 10.17 -5.10
C THR A 63 -9.25 9.70 -4.85
N GLN A 64 -9.50 8.45 -5.15
CA GLN A 64 -10.79 7.79 -5.00
C GLN A 64 -10.65 6.59 -4.08
N VAL A 65 -11.64 6.36 -3.23
CA VAL A 65 -11.71 5.14 -2.42
C VAL A 65 -12.98 4.39 -2.77
N ILE A 66 -12.81 3.15 -3.18
CA ILE A 66 -13.88 2.21 -3.50
C ILE A 66 -13.95 1.19 -2.35
N PRO A 67 -14.97 1.27 -1.48
CA PRO A 67 -15.15 0.26 -0.44
C PRO A 67 -15.47 -1.09 -1.08
N ILE A 68 -14.82 -2.15 -0.64
CA ILE A 68 -15.18 -3.52 -1.04
C ILE A 68 -15.97 -4.19 0.09
N LYS A 69 -17.17 -4.64 -0.23
CA LYS A 69 -17.95 -5.55 0.62
C LYS A 69 -17.76 -6.97 0.10
N PHE A 70 -17.18 -7.85 0.92
CA PHE A 70 -17.14 -9.28 0.62
C PHE A 70 -18.33 -10.01 1.24
N GLU A 71 -18.96 -10.90 0.47
CA GLU A 71 -20.02 -11.80 0.90
C GLU A 71 -19.51 -13.25 0.77
N PHE A 72 -19.01 -13.79 1.87
CA PHE A 72 -18.44 -15.15 1.93
C PHE A 72 -19.53 -16.20 1.94
N GLN A 73 -19.28 -17.32 1.25
CA GLN A 73 -20.15 -18.50 1.19
C GLN A 73 -19.55 -19.70 1.95
N SER A 74 -18.38 -19.51 2.58
CA SER A 74 -17.65 -20.50 3.35
C SER A 74 -17.12 -19.87 4.65
N VAL A 75 -17.16 -20.64 5.73
CA VAL A 75 -16.67 -20.23 7.04
C VAL A 75 -15.75 -21.32 7.58
N ALA A 76 -14.61 -20.94 8.15
CA ALA A 76 -13.70 -21.87 8.82
C ALA A 76 -14.32 -22.47 10.08
N THR A 77 -14.05 -23.75 10.33
CA THR A 77 -14.48 -24.47 11.53
C THR A 77 -13.31 -25.00 12.35
N ALA A 78 -12.13 -25.10 11.76
CA ALA A 78 -10.89 -25.45 12.43
C ALA A 78 -9.68 -25.02 11.59
N VAL A 79 -8.57 -24.80 12.27
CA VAL A 79 -7.25 -24.56 11.68
C VAL A 79 -6.26 -25.54 12.29
N ASP A 80 -5.60 -26.34 11.47
CA ASP A 80 -4.43 -27.10 11.90
C ASP A 80 -3.21 -26.20 11.90
N LEU A 81 -2.78 -25.73 13.04
CA LEU A 81 -1.64 -24.80 13.17
C LEU A 81 -0.30 -25.43 12.78
N THR A 82 -0.23 -26.78 12.66
CA THR A 82 1.00 -27.47 12.26
C THR A 82 1.14 -27.47 10.73
N THR A 83 0.05 -27.71 10.03
CA THR A 83 0.04 -27.83 8.56
C THR A 83 -0.44 -26.56 7.87
N GLY A 84 -1.08 -25.63 8.60
CA GLY A 84 -1.73 -24.45 8.06
C GLY A 84 -3.04 -24.72 7.33
N ILE A 85 -3.55 -25.95 7.36
CA ILE A 85 -4.77 -26.34 6.63
C ILE A 85 -6.01 -25.89 7.42
N ILE A 86 -6.93 -25.24 6.70
CA ILE A 86 -8.21 -24.75 7.23
C ILE A 86 -9.33 -25.70 6.79
N THR A 87 -10.08 -26.20 7.76
CA THR A 87 -11.33 -26.93 7.50
C THR A 87 -12.48 -25.93 7.42
N THR A 88 -13.31 -26.05 6.40
CA THR A 88 -14.44 -25.13 6.16
C THR A 88 -15.78 -25.83 6.08
N THR A 89 -16.84 -25.07 6.30
CA THR A 89 -18.22 -25.46 6.05
C THR A 89 -18.95 -24.39 5.26
N LYS A 90 -20.07 -24.75 4.64
CA LYS A 90 -20.95 -23.75 4.02
C LYS A 90 -21.50 -22.84 5.11
N GLY A 91 -21.36 -21.54 4.90
CA GLY A 91 -21.78 -20.52 5.83
C GLY A 91 -21.85 -19.16 5.13
N ARG A 92 -22.37 -18.17 5.83
CA ARG A 92 -22.41 -16.80 5.36
C ARG A 92 -21.71 -15.90 6.35
N ALA A 93 -20.82 -15.08 5.85
CA ALA A 93 -20.16 -14.01 6.59
C ALA A 93 -19.96 -12.81 5.66
N GLU A 94 -19.74 -11.66 6.24
CA GLU A 94 -19.50 -10.42 5.48
C GLU A 94 -18.31 -9.69 6.07
N SER A 95 -17.52 -9.04 5.21
CA SER A 95 -16.61 -7.98 5.57
C SER A 95 -17.04 -6.70 4.85
N ASN A 96 -17.16 -5.59 5.56
CA ASN A 96 -17.68 -4.35 4.98
C ASN A 96 -17.08 -3.10 5.66
N PRO A 97 -16.19 -2.33 5.01
CA PRO A 97 -15.56 -1.15 5.60
C PRO A 97 -16.53 0.03 5.84
N THR A 98 -17.75 -0.05 5.33
CA THR A 98 -18.77 1.03 5.50
C THR A 98 -19.71 0.80 6.67
N MET A 99 -19.59 -0.33 7.35
CA MET A 99 -20.42 -0.68 8.51
C MET A 99 -19.66 -0.47 9.83
N PRO A 100 -20.37 -0.13 10.91
CA PRO A 100 -19.76 -0.10 12.24
C PRO A 100 -19.23 -1.46 12.68
N ASP A 101 -18.07 -1.45 13.34
CA ASP A 101 -17.52 -2.62 14.03
C ASP A 101 -17.16 -2.27 15.49
N PRO A 102 -18.15 -2.28 16.40
CA PRO A 102 -17.91 -1.97 17.80
C PRO A 102 -17.05 -3.01 18.50
N ALA A 103 -16.86 -4.21 17.95
CA ALA A 103 -16.01 -5.24 18.54
C ALA A 103 -14.53 -4.84 18.47
N CYS A 104 -14.08 -4.36 17.31
CA CYS A 104 -12.70 -3.92 17.11
C CYS A 104 -12.45 -2.46 17.54
N PHE A 105 -13.48 -1.63 17.63
CA PHE A 105 -13.39 -0.23 18.05
C PHE A 105 -14.08 0.08 19.38
N ALA A 106 -14.13 -0.88 20.28
CA ALA A 106 -14.80 -0.74 21.57
C ALA A 106 -14.30 0.49 22.35
N GLY A 107 -15.24 1.29 22.84
CA GLY A 107 -14.95 2.49 23.63
C GLY A 107 -14.54 3.72 22.81
N THR A 108 -14.63 3.69 21.49
CA THR A 108 -14.39 4.84 20.61
C THR A 108 -15.68 5.30 19.95
N ASN A 109 -15.71 6.58 19.52
CA ASN A 109 -16.79 7.08 18.63
C ASN A 109 -16.45 6.85 17.14
N ASN A 110 -15.38 6.12 16.86
CA ASN A 110 -14.82 5.88 15.53
C ASN A 110 -14.97 4.39 15.22
N ASP A 111 -16.15 3.97 14.88
CA ASP A 111 -16.48 2.56 14.68
C ASP A 111 -16.72 2.16 13.22
N VAL A 112 -16.53 3.11 12.28
CA VAL A 112 -16.70 2.88 10.85
C VAL A 112 -15.36 3.01 10.12
N PRO A 113 -14.76 1.91 9.62
CA PRO A 113 -13.42 1.88 9.05
C PRO A 113 -13.14 2.94 7.97
N ILE A 114 -14.06 3.13 7.02
CA ILE A 114 -13.88 4.12 5.95
C ILE A 114 -13.86 5.57 6.46
N ARG A 115 -14.53 5.85 7.57
CA ARG A 115 -14.47 7.18 8.22
C ARG A 115 -13.15 7.40 8.92
N LEU A 116 -12.59 6.34 9.52
CA LEU A 116 -11.24 6.37 10.09
C LEU A 116 -10.22 6.64 8.99
N LEU A 117 -10.27 5.91 7.88
CA LEU A 117 -9.38 6.15 6.75
C LEU A 117 -9.43 7.63 6.29
N ALA A 118 -10.63 8.20 6.14
CA ALA A 118 -10.80 9.60 5.71
C ALA A 118 -10.21 10.64 6.68
N GLN A 119 -10.02 10.27 7.94
CA GLN A 119 -9.47 11.11 8.99
C GLN A 119 -8.01 10.78 9.34
N SER A 120 -7.43 9.80 8.66
CA SER A 120 -6.06 9.34 8.87
C SER A 120 -5.02 10.32 8.33
N PRO A 121 -3.76 10.19 8.75
CA PRO A 121 -2.65 10.98 8.19
C PRO A 121 -2.37 10.70 6.71
N MET A 122 -3.03 9.73 6.11
CA MET A 122 -3.01 9.54 4.64
C MET A 122 -3.73 10.66 3.90
N PHE A 123 -4.79 11.27 4.50
CA PHE A 123 -5.63 12.30 3.88
C PHE A 123 -5.71 13.61 4.67
N LYS A 124 -5.23 13.61 5.91
CA LYS A 124 -5.23 14.78 6.79
C LYS A 124 -3.81 15.12 7.18
N ASN A 125 -3.58 16.41 7.36
CA ASN A 125 -2.28 16.88 7.79
C ASN A 125 -2.00 16.46 9.24
N ALA A 126 -0.77 16.01 9.47
CA ALA A 126 -0.18 15.77 10.78
C ALA A 126 1.26 16.30 10.77
N ASP A 127 1.81 16.52 11.94
CA ASP A 127 3.20 16.98 12.08
C ASP A 127 4.14 15.77 11.95
N PHE A 128 5.07 15.85 11.03
CA PHE A 128 6.08 14.80 10.83
C PHE A 128 7.48 15.30 11.16
N ASN A 129 8.12 14.56 12.06
CA ASN A 129 9.52 14.77 12.44
C ASN A 129 10.28 13.47 12.26
N PHE A 130 11.26 13.48 11.36
CA PHE A 130 12.12 12.32 11.09
C PHE A 130 13.52 12.58 11.64
N GLY A 131 13.88 11.87 12.71
CA GLY A 131 15.19 11.99 13.33
C GLY A 131 15.56 13.38 13.86
N GLY A 132 14.58 14.13 14.37
CA GLY A 132 14.77 15.47 14.89
C GLY A 132 14.60 16.58 13.84
N THR A 133 14.40 16.23 12.57
CA THR A 133 14.14 17.19 11.49
C THR A 133 12.65 17.27 11.22
N ASP A 134 12.08 18.46 11.37
CA ASP A 134 10.70 18.78 11.00
C ASP A 134 10.59 18.79 9.46
N VAL A 135 9.81 17.81 8.92
CA VAL A 135 9.56 17.72 7.47
C VAL A 135 8.26 18.40 7.06
N GLY A 136 7.51 18.93 8.02
CA GLY A 136 6.31 19.75 7.84
C GLY A 136 5.01 19.12 8.35
N THR A 137 3.98 19.96 8.42
CA THR A 137 2.61 19.58 8.76
C THR A 137 1.87 19.22 7.47
N THR A 138 1.77 17.94 7.13
CA THR A 138 1.26 17.48 5.85
C THR A 138 0.68 16.06 5.92
N GLN A 139 0.39 15.42 4.79
CA GLN A 139 0.01 14.01 4.68
C GLN A 139 1.25 13.10 4.77
N TYR A 140 1.08 11.86 5.22
CA TYR A 140 2.22 10.95 5.44
C TYR A 140 3.05 10.67 4.18
N VAL A 141 2.40 10.35 3.06
CA VAL A 141 3.12 10.06 1.80
C VAL A 141 3.83 11.29 1.24
N ASP A 142 3.28 12.50 1.46
CA ASP A 142 3.94 13.75 1.13
C ASP A 142 5.14 14.01 2.06
N ALA A 143 4.98 13.78 3.37
CA ALA A 143 6.09 13.88 4.32
C ALA A 143 7.24 12.94 3.96
N PHE A 144 6.91 11.72 3.54
CA PHE A 144 7.88 10.76 3.02
C PHE A 144 8.61 11.29 1.77
N GLN A 145 7.88 11.76 0.75
CA GLN A 145 8.50 12.29 -0.47
C GLN A 145 9.36 13.54 -0.20
N ARG A 146 8.91 14.42 0.67
CA ARG A 146 9.70 15.58 1.12
C ARG A 146 11.02 15.14 1.78
N ALA A 147 10.93 14.18 2.70
CA ALA A 147 12.09 13.61 3.38
C ALA A 147 13.04 12.88 2.42
N ASN A 148 12.48 12.14 1.46
CA ASN A 148 13.22 11.36 0.46
C ASN A 148 14.13 12.24 -0.43
N PHE A 149 13.67 13.44 -0.81
CA PHE A 149 14.39 14.38 -1.67
C PHE A 149 14.79 15.66 -0.94
N TRP A 150 15.03 15.59 0.36
CA TRP A 150 15.17 16.73 1.28
C TRP A 150 16.22 17.77 0.86
N SER A 151 17.35 17.34 0.30
CA SER A 151 18.40 18.25 -0.14
C SER A 151 18.11 18.95 -1.48
N GLN A 152 17.14 18.44 -2.24
CA GLN A 152 16.80 18.94 -3.58
C GLN A 152 15.55 19.81 -3.62
N ILE A 153 14.68 19.74 -2.58
CA ILE A 153 13.38 20.38 -2.60
C ILE A 153 13.44 21.84 -2.12
N ASP A 154 12.53 22.66 -2.64
CA ASP A 154 12.09 23.86 -1.94
C ASP A 154 11.12 23.44 -0.83
N LYS A 155 11.58 23.50 0.40
CA LYS A 155 10.89 22.94 1.57
C LYS A 155 9.56 23.59 1.87
N ASP A 156 9.34 24.81 1.41
CA ASP A 156 8.09 25.54 1.61
C ASP A 156 7.04 25.24 0.53
N ASN A 157 7.48 24.84 -0.67
CA ASN A 157 6.62 24.78 -1.84
C ASN A 157 6.51 23.38 -2.48
N TYR A 158 7.37 22.41 -2.11
CA TYR A 158 7.31 21.07 -2.66
C TYR A 158 6.31 20.21 -1.89
N HIS A 159 5.26 19.77 -2.61
CA HIS A 159 4.29 18.81 -2.07
C HIS A 159 3.79 17.85 -3.16
N VAL A 160 3.59 16.59 -2.76
CA VAL A 160 2.89 15.57 -3.57
C VAL A 160 1.74 15.04 -2.72
N LEU A 161 0.57 15.62 -2.90
CA LEU A 161 -0.59 15.41 -2.03
C LEU A 161 -1.60 14.45 -2.69
N LEU A 162 -2.23 13.64 -1.88
CA LEU A 162 -3.48 13.00 -2.24
C LEU A 162 -4.62 14.02 -2.07
N SER A 163 -5.48 14.20 -3.08
CA SER A 163 -6.63 15.10 -2.93
C SER A 163 -7.59 14.60 -1.84
N PRO A 164 -8.49 15.44 -1.34
CA PRO A 164 -9.52 14.96 -0.43
C PRO A 164 -10.22 13.73 -0.98
N MET A 165 -10.29 12.69 -0.15
CA MET A 165 -10.81 11.38 -0.51
C MET A 165 -12.24 11.45 -1.08
N GLN A 166 -12.40 11.01 -2.33
CA GLN A 166 -13.72 10.80 -2.93
C GLN A 166 -14.15 9.35 -2.71
N ILE A 167 -15.20 9.13 -1.94
CA ILE A 167 -15.75 7.79 -1.75
C ILE A 167 -16.68 7.46 -2.92
N LEU A 168 -16.36 6.40 -3.65
CA LEU A 168 -17.16 5.87 -4.75
C LEU A 168 -18.15 4.80 -4.24
N PRO A 169 -19.12 4.35 -5.06
CA PRO A 169 -20.03 3.29 -4.69
C PRO A 169 -19.34 2.01 -4.25
N THR A 170 -19.86 1.36 -3.22
CA THR A 170 -19.32 0.09 -2.71
C THR A 170 -19.37 -1.00 -3.77
N LEU A 171 -18.24 -1.64 -4.01
CA LEU A 171 -18.11 -2.85 -4.81
C LEU A 171 -18.51 -4.06 -3.97
N VAL A 172 -19.56 -4.77 -4.36
CA VAL A 172 -19.99 -6.00 -3.67
C VAL A 172 -19.43 -7.21 -4.41
N ILE A 173 -18.62 -8.00 -3.73
CA ILE A 173 -18.00 -9.22 -4.26
C ILE A 173 -18.53 -10.45 -3.52
N LYS A 174 -19.22 -11.32 -4.23
CA LYS A 174 -19.59 -12.64 -3.72
C LYS A 174 -18.41 -13.59 -3.83
N VAL A 175 -17.95 -14.11 -2.70
CA VAL A 175 -16.78 -14.98 -2.62
C VAL A 175 -17.22 -16.43 -2.56
N PRO A 176 -17.03 -17.21 -3.65
CA PRO A 176 -17.34 -18.64 -3.64
C PRO A 176 -16.34 -19.41 -2.76
N PRO A 177 -16.69 -20.61 -2.25
CA PRO A 177 -15.85 -21.39 -1.34
C PRO A 177 -14.46 -21.73 -1.87
N THR A 178 -14.29 -21.77 -3.20
CA THR A 178 -12.99 -22.04 -3.85
C THR A 178 -12.09 -20.80 -3.94
N GLN A 179 -12.63 -19.61 -3.66
CA GLN A 179 -11.89 -18.35 -3.78
C GLN A 179 -11.68 -17.65 -2.45
N GLY A 180 -12.37 -18.09 -1.39
CA GLY A 180 -12.18 -17.50 -0.07
C GLY A 180 -13.13 -18.03 0.98
N LEU A 181 -12.87 -17.61 2.21
CA LEU A 181 -13.59 -18.01 3.39
C LEU A 181 -13.50 -16.91 4.46
N SER A 182 -14.35 -16.99 5.48
CA SER A 182 -14.24 -16.17 6.69
C SER A 182 -13.72 -17.02 7.84
N LEU A 183 -12.76 -16.46 8.58
CA LEU A 183 -12.23 -16.97 9.84
C LEU A 183 -13.03 -16.35 11.00
N PRO A 184 -13.70 -17.11 11.86
CA PRO A 184 -14.27 -16.60 13.10
C PRO A 184 -13.21 -16.01 14.02
N ALA A 185 -13.57 -15.04 14.85
CA ALA A 185 -12.64 -14.34 15.73
C ALA A 185 -11.91 -15.26 16.73
N ASP A 186 -12.53 -16.35 17.14
CA ASP A 186 -12.02 -17.33 18.11
C ASP A 186 -11.29 -18.54 17.50
N ILE A 187 -11.13 -18.55 16.16
CA ILE A 187 -10.62 -19.72 15.42
C ILE A 187 -9.20 -20.13 15.83
N PHE A 188 -8.40 -19.20 16.35
CA PHE A 188 -7.02 -19.43 16.77
C PHE A 188 -6.85 -19.59 18.30
N GLU A 189 -7.95 -19.56 19.06
CA GLU A 189 -7.85 -19.74 20.52
C GLU A 189 -7.35 -21.14 20.89
N PRO A 190 -6.56 -21.30 21.96
CA PRO A 190 -6.12 -20.26 22.90
C PRO A 190 -4.81 -19.55 22.51
N THR A 191 -4.32 -19.71 21.28
CA THR A 191 -3.02 -19.14 20.85
C THR A 191 -3.07 -17.63 20.78
N PHE A 192 -4.08 -17.08 20.13
CA PHE A 192 -4.43 -15.66 20.14
C PHE A 192 -5.90 -15.49 19.76
N SER A 193 -6.49 -14.35 20.09
CA SER A 193 -7.85 -14.00 19.68
C SER A 193 -7.85 -12.73 18.84
N MET A 194 -8.70 -12.73 17.83
CA MET A 194 -9.01 -11.56 17.03
C MET A 194 -10.19 -10.80 17.66
N CYS A 195 -10.28 -9.49 17.42
CA CYS A 195 -11.43 -8.71 17.90
C CYS A 195 -12.70 -8.95 17.05
N GLY A 196 -12.53 -9.35 15.80
CA GLY A 196 -13.58 -9.65 14.84
C GLY A 196 -13.17 -10.74 13.86
N PRO A 197 -14.09 -11.19 12.99
CA PRO A 197 -13.77 -12.15 11.96
C PRO A 197 -12.79 -11.56 10.93
N GLU A 198 -12.00 -12.46 10.33
CA GLU A 198 -11.07 -12.14 9.23
C GLU A 198 -11.51 -12.84 7.95
N GLY A 199 -11.43 -12.15 6.81
CA GLY A 199 -11.63 -12.72 5.50
C GLY A 199 -10.32 -13.24 4.90
N LEU A 200 -10.36 -14.38 4.22
CA LEU A 200 -9.28 -14.83 3.35
C LEU A 200 -9.81 -14.93 1.92
N VAL A 201 -9.27 -14.14 0.99
CA VAL A 201 -9.72 -14.14 -0.41
C VAL A 201 -8.51 -14.25 -1.32
N ASN A 202 -8.53 -15.20 -2.26
CA ASN A 202 -7.45 -15.41 -3.22
C ASN A 202 -7.12 -14.09 -3.96
N ILE A 203 -5.85 -13.69 -3.94
CA ILE A 203 -5.39 -12.42 -4.50
C ILE A 203 -5.71 -12.27 -6.00
N TYR A 204 -5.59 -13.36 -6.78
CA TYR A 204 -5.88 -13.33 -8.22
C TYR A 204 -7.37 -13.16 -8.50
N PHE A 205 -8.23 -13.70 -7.63
CA PHE A 205 -9.67 -13.48 -7.72
C PHE A 205 -10.02 -12.03 -7.39
N VAL A 206 -9.42 -11.46 -6.34
CA VAL A 206 -9.59 -10.03 -6.00
C VAL A 206 -9.16 -9.16 -7.17
N ASP A 207 -7.97 -9.39 -7.70
CA ASP A 207 -7.41 -8.60 -8.81
C ASP A 207 -8.33 -8.60 -10.03
N ALA A 208 -8.80 -9.78 -10.45
CA ALA A 208 -9.71 -9.89 -11.60
C ALA A 208 -11.04 -9.12 -11.38
N MET A 209 -11.57 -9.14 -10.15
CA MET A 209 -12.80 -8.41 -9.81
C MET A 209 -12.57 -6.91 -9.76
N VAL A 210 -11.43 -6.47 -9.23
CA VAL A 210 -11.02 -5.08 -9.11
C VAL A 210 -10.80 -4.45 -10.49
N VAL A 211 -9.97 -5.07 -11.33
CA VAL A 211 -9.68 -4.57 -12.69
C VAL A 211 -10.96 -4.46 -13.51
N ASN A 212 -11.83 -5.47 -13.44
CA ASN A 212 -13.13 -5.40 -14.12
C ASN A 212 -14.01 -4.26 -13.57
N ALA A 213 -13.98 -3.98 -12.28
CA ALA A 213 -14.79 -2.93 -11.67
C ALA A 213 -14.28 -1.53 -12.04
N ILE A 214 -12.98 -1.27 -11.93
CA ILE A 214 -12.40 0.05 -12.22
C ILE A 214 -12.56 0.42 -13.70
N SER A 215 -12.48 -0.54 -14.62
CA SER A 215 -12.69 -0.32 -16.06
C SER A 215 -14.09 0.16 -16.42
N GLN A 216 -15.08 -0.07 -15.55
CA GLN A 216 -16.48 0.28 -15.77
C GLN A 216 -16.97 1.41 -14.87
N MET A 217 -16.16 1.84 -13.89
CA MET A 217 -16.58 2.78 -12.86
C MET A 217 -16.44 4.24 -13.35
N PRO A 218 -17.54 5.00 -13.45
CA PRO A 218 -17.50 6.39 -13.88
C PRO A 218 -16.58 7.22 -12.96
N GLY A 219 -15.71 8.02 -13.57
CA GLY A 219 -14.80 8.92 -12.86
C GLY A 219 -13.45 8.29 -12.49
N VAL A 220 -13.27 6.97 -12.64
CA VAL A 220 -11.95 6.34 -12.60
C VAL A 220 -11.29 6.53 -13.95
N THR A 221 -10.13 7.18 -13.96
CA THR A 221 -9.39 7.54 -15.19
C THR A 221 -7.89 7.47 -14.93
N PRO A 222 -7.05 7.35 -15.96
CA PRO A 222 -5.59 7.31 -15.79
C PRO A 222 -4.96 8.48 -15.01
N GLY A 223 -5.70 9.55 -14.79
CA GLY A 223 -5.27 10.69 -13.96
C GLY A 223 -5.71 10.61 -12.49
N THR A 224 -6.37 9.53 -12.09
CA THR A 224 -6.82 9.31 -10.70
C THR A 224 -6.10 8.13 -10.07
N PHE A 225 -6.07 8.12 -8.73
CA PHE A 225 -5.59 6.99 -7.95
C PHE A 225 -6.76 6.33 -7.20
N PRO A 226 -7.38 5.30 -7.76
CA PRO A 226 -8.37 4.49 -7.07
C PRO A 226 -7.70 3.55 -6.07
N MET A 227 -8.07 3.67 -4.81
CA MET A 227 -7.74 2.78 -3.72
C MET A 227 -8.97 1.93 -3.39
N LEU A 228 -8.80 0.61 -3.33
CA LEU A 228 -9.91 -0.31 -3.10
C LEU A 228 -9.78 -0.86 -1.68
N MET A 229 -10.61 -0.31 -0.80
CA MET A 229 -10.55 -0.60 0.62
C MET A 229 -11.29 -1.89 0.97
N MET A 230 -10.55 -2.89 1.38
CA MET A 230 -11.02 -4.07 2.11
C MET A 230 -11.05 -3.77 3.61
N TYR A 231 -11.63 -4.66 4.39
CA TYR A 231 -11.68 -4.53 5.85
C TYR A 231 -11.56 -5.90 6.50
N ASN A 232 -10.58 -6.06 7.39
CA ASN A 232 -10.27 -7.33 8.02
C ASN A 232 -10.33 -8.48 7.00
N THR A 233 -9.56 -8.32 5.91
CA THR A 233 -9.57 -9.26 4.79
C THR A 233 -8.20 -9.35 4.14
N ALA A 234 -7.49 -10.43 4.41
CA ALA A 234 -6.18 -10.73 3.86
C ALA A 234 -6.27 -11.54 2.55
N MET A 235 -5.22 -11.47 1.74
CA MET A 235 -5.18 -12.10 0.42
C MET A 235 -4.13 -13.22 0.33
N PRO A 236 -4.52 -14.51 0.53
CA PRO A 236 -3.66 -15.64 0.21
C PRO A 236 -3.26 -15.68 -1.27
N ILE A 237 -2.00 -16.11 -1.53
CA ILE A 237 -1.46 -16.28 -2.87
C ILE A 237 -1.67 -17.74 -3.29
N GLY A 238 -2.86 -18.06 -3.72
CA GLY A 238 -3.26 -19.43 -4.10
C GLY A 238 -4.47 -19.93 -3.31
N ASP A 239 -4.41 -21.17 -2.83
CA ASP A 239 -5.52 -21.80 -2.10
C ASP A 239 -5.78 -21.08 -0.76
N PRO A 240 -6.97 -20.47 -0.57
CA PRO A 240 -7.29 -19.75 0.65
C PRO A 240 -7.50 -20.66 1.87
N THR A 241 -7.60 -21.97 1.69
CA THR A 241 -7.71 -22.94 2.79
C THR A 241 -6.35 -23.39 3.33
N ASN A 242 -5.25 -22.79 2.86
CA ASN A 242 -3.90 -23.11 3.31
C ASN A 242 -3.16 -21.84 3.74
N LEU A 243 -2.95 -21.66 5.05
CA LEU A 243 -2.22 -20.55 5.62
C LEU A 243 -0.74 -20.48 5.19
N ALA A 244 -0.16 -21.56 4.63
CA ALA A 244 1.17 -21.50 4.03
C ALA A 244 1.23 -20.57 2.80
N ASN A 245 0.08 -20.24 2.21
CA ASN A 245 -0.07 -19.29 1.11
C ASN A 245 -0.35 -17.86 1.61
N CYS A 246 -0.43 -17.66 2.92
CA CYS A 246 -0.86 -16.43 3.54
C CYS A 246 0.28 -15.42 3.64
N CYS A 247 0.04 -14.17 3.63
CA CYS A 247 -1.02 -13.35 3.02
C CYS A 247 -0.42 -12.02 2.59
N ALA A 248 -0.89 -11.47 1.48
CA ALA A 248 -0.72 -10.06 1.20
C ALA A 248 -1.84 -9.26 1.91
N GLY A 249 -1.50 -8.12 2.50
CA GLY A 249 -2.46 -7.15 3.02
C GLY A 249 -2.92 -6.15 1.97
N GLY A 250 -2.06 -5.87 1.00
CA GLY A 250 -2.31 -4.96 -0.10
C GLY A 250 -1.38 -5.22 -1.27
N TYR A 251 -1.56 -4.47 -2.33
CA TYR A 251 -0.62 -4.29 -3.44
C TYR A 251 -1.00 -3.05 -4.24
N HIS A 252 -0.02 -2.47 -4.94
CA HIS A 252 -0.30 -1.50 -5.99
C HIS A 252 -0.05 -2.12 -7.36
N SER A 253 -0.76 -1.64 -8.38
CA SER A 253 -0.64 -2.18 -9.73
C SER A 253 -1.11 -1.19 -10.79
N ALA A 254 -0.97 -1.57 -12.07
CA ALA A 254 -1.48 -0.81 -13.19
C ALA A 254 -2.10 -1.75 -14.24
N ALA A 255 -3.30 -1.40 -14.71
CA ALA A 255 -4.01 -2.11 -15.77
C ALA A 255 -4.05 -1.29 -17.06
N VAL A 256 -4.04 -1.99 -18.19
CA VAL A 256 -4.24 -1.36 -19.51
C VAL A 256 -5.73 -1.20 -19.76
N GLU A 257 -6.17 0.05 -19.84
CA GLU A 257 -7.54 0.41 -20.14
C GLU A 257 -7.65 1.09 -21.51
N ALA A 258 -8.87 1.22 -22.03
CA ALA A 258 -9.09 1.90 -23.32
C ALA A 258 -8.60 3.35 -23.33
N THR A 259 -8.52 3.99 -22.17
CA THR A 259 -8.10 5.38 -21.97
C THR A 259 -6.62 5.54 -21.60
N GLY A 260 -5.89 4.43 -21.39
CA GLY A 260 -4.47 4.43 -21.01
C GLY A 260 -4.17 3.49 -19.85
N LEU A 261 -3.01 3.67 -19.21
CA LEU A 261 -2.63 2.90 -18.01
C LEU A 261 -3.34 3.48 -16.79
N GLN A 262 -4.17 2.67 -16.15
CA GLN A 262 -4.86 2.98 -14.91
C GLN A 262 -4.15 2.32 -13.74
N THR A 263 -3.59 3.13 -12.84
CA THR A 263 -3.01 2.64 -11.59
C THR A 263 -4.09 2.40 -10.54
N TYR A 264 -3.88 1.46 -9.63
CA TYR A 264 -4.83 1.14 -8.55
C TYR A 264 -4.13 0.44 -7.39
N SER A 265 -4.77 0.45 -6.20
CA SER A 265 -4.25 -0.25 -5.03
C SER A 265 -5.39 -0.83 -4.19
N PRO A 266 -5.60 -2.15 -4.21
CA PRO A 266 -6.37 -2.84 -3.19
C PRO A 266 -5.55 -2.93 -1.89
N PHE A 267 -6.20 -2.69 -0.77
CA PHE A 267 -5.56 -2.78 0.53
C PHE A 267 -6.55 -3.17 1.62
N ASP A 268 -6.07 -3.86 2.62
CA ASP A 268 -6.81 -4.18 3.83
C ASP A 268 -6.59 -3.11 4.90
N PHE A 269 -7.68 -2.63 5.47
CA PHE A 269 -7.67 -1.88 6.72
C PHE A 269 -7.90 -2.89 7.84
N ASP A 270 -6.82 -3.56 8.27
CA ASP A 270 -6.91 -4.59 9.31
C ASP A 270 -6.86 -3.99 10.71
N VAL A 271 -7.84 -4.35 11.50
CA VAL A 271 -7.87 -4.12 12.95
C VAL A 271 -8.25 -5.39 13.71
N SER A 272 -8.45 -6.50 12.99
CA SER A 272 -8.83 -7.79 13.57
C SER A 272 -7.79 -8.31 14.55
N GLY A 273 -6.52 -8.03 14.30
CA GLY A 273 -5.37 -8.59 14.97
C GLY A 273 -4.79 -9.82 14.26
N PHE A 274 -5.27 -10.15 13.07
CA PHE A 274 -4.77 -11.27 12.26
C PHE A 274 -3.30 -11.08 11.88
N PHE A 275 -2.92 -9.91 11.41
CA PHE A 275 -1.52 -9.56 11.13
C PHE A 275 -0.71 -9.23 12.41
N VAL A 276 -1.25 -9.53 13.57
CA VAL A 276 -0.66 -9.21 14.88
C VAL A 276 -0.44 -7.69 14.99
N SER A 277 0.70 -7.16 15.24
CA SER A 277 0.91 -5.72 15.40
C SER A 277 1.61 -5.07 14.19
N SER A 278 1.90 -5.84 13.14
CA SER A 278 2.79 -5.41 12.07
C SER A 278 2.12 -4.72 10.89
N ALA A 279 0.80 -4.82 10.76
CA ALA A 279 0.07 -4.29 9.62
C ALA A 279 -1.34 -3.80 10.00
N ASN A 280 -1.45 -3.02 11.09
CA ASN A 280 -2.74 -2.51 11.56
C ASN A 280 -3.20 -1.27 10.78
N ASP A 281 -4.49 -1.10 10.71
CA ASP A 281 -5.23 0.07 10.22
C ASP A 281 -4.65 0.67 8.92
N THR A 282 -3.95 1.80 8.98
CA THR A 282 -3.40 2.47 7.80
C THR A 282 -1.97 2.05 7.44
N ALA A 283 -1.35 1.10 8.14
CA ALA A 283 0.01 0.68 7.84
C ALA A 283 0.13 0.13 6.41
N ILE A 284 -0.81 -0.73 5.99
CA ILE A 284 -0.83 -1.34 4.65
C ILE A 284 -0.98 -0.27 3.57
N ILE A 285 -1.98 0.62 3.67
CA ILE A 285 -2.17 1.64 2.65
C ILE A 285 -1.04 2.68 2.66
N SER A 286 -0.37 2.92 3.78
CA SER A 286 0.80 3.80 3.82
C SER A 286 2.01 3.20 3.09
N HIS A 287 2.15 1.88 3.11
CA HIS A 287 3.09 1.12 2.31
C HIS A 287 2.76 1.25 0.81
N GLU A 288 1.58 0.78 0.40
CA GLU A 288 1.18 0.70 -1.00
C GLU A 288 1.11 2.07 -1.69
N ALA A 289 0.62 3.10 -0.99
CA ALA A 289 0.54 4.44 -1.56
C ALA A 289 1.92 5.08 -1.74
N ALA A 290 2.88 4.77 -0.86
CA ALA A 290 4.25 5.24 -1.01
C ALA A 290 4.97 4.51 -2.15
N GLU A 291 4.77 3.22 -2.31
CA GLU A 291 5.29 2.44 -3.43
C GLU A 291 4.70 2.93 -4.76
N TRP A 292 3.36 3.04 -4.84
CA TRP A 292 2.70 3.62 -5.99
C TRP A 292 3.24 5.01 -6.34
N MET A 293 3.54 5.84 -5.35
CA MET A 293 4.10 7.17 -5.59
C MET A 293 5.50 7.10 -6.20
N ASN A 294 6.31 6.11 -5.84
CA ASN A 294 7.69 5.94 -6.30
C ASN A 294 7.83 4.99 -7.50
N ASP A 295 6.86 4.10 -7.72
CA ASP A 295 6.80 3.18 -8.87
C ASP A 295 5.36 2.97 -9.35
N PRO A 296 4.70 4.01 -9.92
CA PRO A 296 3.27 3.95 -10.23
C PRO A 296 2.89 2.87 -11.24
N TYR A 297 3.84 2.39 -12.02
CA TYR A 297 3.60 1.42 -13.08
C TYR A 297 4.33 0.10 -12.86
N ILE A 298 4.85 -0.14 -11.63
CA ILE A 298 5.56 -1.37 -11.23
C ILE A 298 6.69 -1.79 -12.19
N ASN A 299 7.43 -0.79 -12.72
CA ASN A 299 8.47 -1.02 -13.71
C ASN A 299 9.76 -0.21 -13.50
N ASN A 300 9.89 0.48 -12.38
CA ASN A 300 11.08 1.23 -12.02
C ASN A 300 12.18 0.27 -11.55
N ALA A 301 13.10 -0.06 -12.46
CA ALA A 301 14.19 -0.97 -12.14
C ALA A 301 15.22 -0.38 -11.17
N THR A 302 15.77 -1.24 -10.31
CA THR A 302 16.86 -0.93 -9.35
C THR A 302 18.00 -1.96 -9.46
N PRO A 303 19.16 -1.73 -8.86
CA PRO A 303 20.07 -2.82 -8.51
C PRO A 303 19.33 -3.90 -7.72
N ALA A 304 19.68 -5.16 -7.92
CA ALA A 304 19.05 -6.28 -7.22
C ALA A 304 19.26 -6.14 -5.70
N TRP A 305 18.17 -6.34 -4.94
CA TRP A 305 18.13 -6.29 -3.48
C TRP A 305 17.19 -7.37 -2.94
N GLY A 306 17.25 -7.66 -1.64
CA GLY A 306 16.35 -8.64 -1.05
C GLY A 306 16.87 -9.21 0.25
N ASN A 307 16.27 -10.34 0.70
CA ASN A 307 16.51 -10.98 1.99
C ASN A 307 16.32 -10.00 3.17
N THR A 308 15.36 -9.08 3.03
CA THR A 308 14.99 -8.07 4.03
C THR A 308 13.50 -7.77 3.93
N GLY A 309 12.88 -7.34 5.04
CA GLY A 309 11.45 -7.12 5.10
C GLY A 309 10.66 -8.38 4.67
N GLN A 310 9.74 -8.23 3.75
CA GLN A 310 8.96 -9.35 3.22
C GLN A 310 9.65 -10.11 2.06
N VAL A 311 10.74 -9.60 1.54
CA VAL A 311 11.40 -10.14 0.33
C VAL A 311 12.32 -11.31 0.68
N VAL A 312 11.96 -12.49 0.20
CA VAL A 312 12.79 -13.70 0.27
C VAL A 312 13.46 -13.91 -1.08
N GLY A 313 14.80 -13.95 -1.10
CA GLY A 313 15.58 -13.96 -2.33
C GLY A 313 15.81 -12.55 -2.86
N CYS A 314 15.90 -12.40 -4.18
CA CYS A 314 16.25 -11.14 -4.83
C CYS A 314 15.11 -10.62 -5.70
N GLN A 315 14.93 -9.30 -5.68
CA GLN A 315 14.12 -8.55 -6.64
C GLN A 315 14.88 -7.31 -7.12
N ALA A 316 14.38 -6.61 -8.14
CA ALA A 316 15.09 -5.50 -8.78
C ALA A 316 14.13 -4.39 -9.22
N ASN A 317 13.17 -4.06 -8.39
CA ASN A 317 12.17 -3.00 -8.56
C ASN A 317 12.16 -2.05 -7.37
N LEU A 318 11.62 -0.84 -7.56
CA LEU A 318 11.62 0.24 -6.58
C LEU A 318 10.38 0.13 -5.67
N GLU A 319 10.43 -0.79 -4.71
CA GLU A 319 9.36 -1.02 -3.72
C GLU A 319 9.80 -0.46 -2.36
N VAL A 320 9.39 0.77 -2.06
CA VAL A 320 9.91 1.51 -0.90
C VAL A 320 9.41 0.99 0.45
N GLY A 321 8.30 0.24 0.48
CA GLY A 321 7.74 -0.36 1.68
C GLY A 321 8.31 -1.75 2.00
N ASP A 322 8.57 -2.55 0.98
CA ASP A 322 8.98 -3.95 1.06
C ASP A 322 10.20 -4.23 1.95
N PRO A 323 11.29 -3.44 1.89
CA PRO A 323 12.49 -3.69 2.71
C PRO A 323 12.23 -3.59 4.21
N LEU A 324 11.15 -2.89 4.59
CA LEU A 324 10.80 -2.56 5.96
C LEU A 324 9.41 -3.08 6.37
N THR A 325 8.84 -4.02 5.61
CA THR A 325 7.56 -4.64 5.99
C THR A 325 7.62 -5.22 7.39
N GLY A 326 6.66 -4.84 8.23
CA GLY A 326 6.62 -5.15 9.65
C GLY A 326 7.34 -4.14 10.55
N SER A 327 8.07 -3.17 9.99
CA SER A 327 8.62 -2.05 10.74
C SER A 327 7.63 -0.89 10.74
N LEU A 328 7.11 -0.56 11.90
CA LEU A 328 6.18 0.56 12.03
C LEU A 328 6.93 1.87 12.29
N ALA A 329 6.54 2.92 11.59
CA ALA A 329 6.85 4.30 11.99
C ALA A 329 6.15 4.64 13.32
N PRO A 330 6.54 5.71 13.99
CA PRO A 330 5.82 6.16 15.19
C PRO A 330 4.34 6.36 14.89
N LYS A 331 3.49 5.88 15.78
CA LYS A 331 2.04 6.03 15.68
C LYS A 331 1.65 7.51 15.76
N ILE A 332 0.69 7.91 14.95
CA ILE A 332 0.21 9.29 14.85
C ILE A 332 -1.19 9.40 15.47
N ALA A 333 -1.29 10.17 16.56
CA ALA A 333 -2.58 10.53 17.15
C ALA A 333 -3.22 11.67 16.35
N MET A 334 -4.45 11.48 15.90
CA MET A 334 -5.19 12.48 15.12
C MET A 334 -6.29 13.16 15.95
N PRO A 335 -6.79 14.34 15.54
CA PRO A 335 -7.82 15.07 16.28
C PRO A 335 -9.14 14.32 16.48
N ASN A 336 -9.42 13.28 15.72
CA ASN A 336 -10.57 12.40 15.92
C ASN A 336 -10.43 11.46 17.16
N GLY A 337 -9.29 11.51 17.86
CA GLY A 337 -8.99 10.66 19.02
C GLY A 337 -8.50 9.25 18.69
N TYR A 338 -8.31 8.92 17.41
CA TYR A 338 -7.74 7.66 16.97
C TYR A 338 -6.23 7.81 16.73
N THR A 339 -5.47 6.77 17.05
CA THR A 339 -4.02 6.71 16.84
C THR A 339 -3.71 5.71 15.73
N TYR A 340 -3.23 6.25 14.62
CA TYR A 340 -2.99 5.48 13.39
C TYR A 340 -1.59 4.86 13.35
N SER A 341 -1.51 3.68 12.76
CA SER A 341 -0.28 2.98 12.44
C SER A 341 0.15 3.34 11.01
N LEU A 342 1.44 3.59 10.83
CA LEU A 342 2.06 3.86 9.54
C LEU A 342 3.27 2.95 9.40
N GLN A 343 3.59 2.51 8.21
CA GLN A 343 4.78 1.71 7.98
C GLN A 343 6.00 2.60 7.76
N GLU A 344 7.16 2.19 8.29
CA GLU A 344 8.44 2.79 7.92
C GLU A 344 8.81 2.43 6.47
N LEU A 345 9.41 3.38 5.76
CA LEU A 345 9.67 3.28 4.32
C LEU A 345 11.15 3.56 4.01
N ALA A 346 11.70 2.80 3.07
CA ALA A 346 13.06 3.00 2.58
C ALA A 346 13.11 4.18 1.59
N PHE A 347 14.13 5.02 1.70
CA PHE A 347 14.34 6.13 0.78
C PHE A 347 14.94 5.67 -0.55
N PHE A 348 14.79 6.48 -1.59
CA PHE A 348 15.30 6.24 -2.93
C PHE A 348 16.78 5.82 -2.95
N ASN A 349 17.62 6.51 -2.16
CA ASN A 349 19.05 6.21 -2.10
C ASN A 349 19.37 4.87 -1.43
N TRP A 350 18.43 4.26 -0.67
CA TRP A 350 18.63 2.90 -0.19
C TRP A 350 18.78 1.90 -1.34
N PHE A 351 18.07 2.12 -2.43
CA PHE A 351 18.10 1.26 -3.62
C PHE A 351 19.32 1.53 -4.52
N PHE A 352 19.72 2.80 -4.64
CA PHE A 352 20.74 3.22 -5.62
C PHE A 352 22.10 3.55 -5.01
N GLY A 353 22.21 3.63 -3.69
CA GLY A 353 23.45 3.82 -2.95
C GLY A 353 23.72 5.25 -2.49
N ALA A 354 24.82 5.41 -1.77
CA ALA A 354 25.28 6.66 -1.19
C ALA A 354 25.84 7.65 -2.25
N PRO A 355 25.85 8.96 -1.94
CA PRO A 355 25.31 9.57 -0.71
C PRO A 355 23.78 9.66 -0.73
N SER A 356 23.15 9.62 0.45
CA SER A 356 21.73 9.87 0.56
C SER A 356 21.42 11.36 0.54
N GLU A 357 20.48 11.74 -0.31
CA GLU A 357 19.95 13.11 -0.41
C GLU A 357 18.76 13.35 0.53
N ALA A 358 18.32 12.31 1.20
CA ALA A 358 17.21 12.33 2.11
C ALA A 358 17.55 13.05 3.43
N VAL A 359 16.53 13.28 4.23
CA VAL A 359 16.64 13.92 5.53
C VAL A 359 17.69 13.21 6.40
N ASN A 360 18.52 13.96 7.09
CA ASN A 360 19.62 13.49 7.94
C ASN A 360 20.68 12.62 7.22
N GLY A 361 20.63 12.50 5.89
CA GLY A 361 21.46 11.57 5.14
C GLY A 361 21.12 10.10 5.39
N TRP A 362 19.92 9.82 5.93
CA TRP A 362 19.43 8.48 6.21
C TRP A 362 18.94 7.76 4.96
N PHE A 363 18.58 6.48 5.13
CA PHE A 363 18.11 5.61 4.07
C PHE A 363 16.69 5.04 4.35
N SER A 364 16.07 5.45 5.48
CA SER A 364 14.65 5.22 5.79
C SER A 364 14.11 6.35 6.67
N ASN A 365 12.79 6.55 6.66
CA ASN A 365 12.18 7.72 7.29
C ASN A 365 12.07 7.65 8.83
N ASN A 366 12.28 6.49 9.43
CA ASN A 366 12.34 6.34 10.91
C ASN A 366 13.73 5.89 11.40
N GLY A 367 14.71 5.77 10.51
CA GLY A 367 16.11 5.54 10.86
C GLY A 367 16.47 4.08 11.13
N THR A 368 15.67 3.11 10.73
CA THR A 368 16.10 1.71 10.74
C THR A 368 17.28 1.51 9.79
N PHE A 369 17.27 2.17 8.63
CA PHE A 369 18.40 2.21 7.72
C PHE A 369 19.16 3.53 7.83
N LEU A 370 20.24 3.52 8.61
CA LEU A 370 21.15 4.70 8.78
C LEU A 370 22.26 4.75 7.75
N SER A 371 22.57 3.63 7.10
CA SER A 371 23.54 3.51 6.01
C SER A 371 22.84 3.01 4.75
N ASP A 372 23.53 3.07 3.61
CA ASP A 372 23.03 2.53 2.37
C ASP A 372 22.69 1.02 2.48
N ALA A 373 21.96 0.52 1.50
CA ALA A 373 21.63 -0.89 1.45
C ALA A 373 22.88 -1.75 1.55
N GLY A 374 22.71 -2.89 2.17
CA GLY A 374 23.72 -3.94 2.20
C GLY A 374 24.16 -4.37 0.79
N PRO A 375 24.97 -5.41 0.65
CA PRO A 375 25.46 -5.87 -0.64
C PRO A 375 24.31 -6.13 -1.61
N VAL A 376 24.57 -5.87 -2.89
CA VAL A 376 23.64 -6.24 -3.95
C VAL A 376 23.28 -7.72 -3.81
N CYS A 377 22.00 -8.02 -3.87
CA CYS A 377 21.52 -9.39 -3.80
C CYS A 377 22.02 -10.19 -5.01
N GLN A 378 22.63 -11.37 -4.78
CA GLN A 378 23.20 -12.23 -5.82
C GLN A 378 22.46 -13.56 -5.90
#